data_3b8584e3d2b44ff98a44cd261f240f86
#
_entry.id   3b8584e3d2b44ff98a44cd261f240f86
#
_cell.length_a   1.000
_cell.length_b   1.000
_cell.length_c   1.000
_cell.angle_alpha   90.00
_cell.angle_beta   90.00
_cell.angle_gamma   90.00
#
_symmetry.space_group_name_H-M   'P 1'
#
loop_
_entity.id
_entity.type
_entity.pdbx_description
1 polymer ?
#
loop_
_entity_poly.entity_id
_entity_poly.type
_entity_poly.pdbx_seq_one_letter_code
_entity_poly.pdbx_strand_id
1 'polypeptide(L)'
;MNNLQHGKFVKTQQPCPDDKCGSSDACSIREDGSALCFSCEQNFKSYDKPYISVATKPIQEPKETFLNSYTGSFNPLTDRNISQKTATKYRVRSVLRNNKVIKHIYPYLNANEIVATVTRDVDSKKFWTDGNFEGTGLFGENLFKGKGKYLTITEGECDAMAAYQMQGSKWAVVSIRGGVKNAVNHVRSSLEFVESFDNVVLCFD
;
A
#
# COMPACT_ATOMS: atom_id res chain seq x y z
N MET A 1 -15.09 10.93 -34.94
CA MET A 1 -15.00 10.36 -33.57
C MET A 1 -14.32 11.41 -32.72
N ASN A 2 -15.10 12.17 -31.94
CA ASN A 2 -14.57 13.28 -31.13
C ASN A 2 -13.93 12.71 -29.85
N ASN A 3 -12.59 12.76 -29.75
CA ASN A 3 -11.87 12.59 -28.52
C ASN A 3 -12.20 13.78 -27.60
N LEU A 4 -13.20 13.64 -26.74
CA LEU A 4 -13.41 14.53 -25.61
C LEU A 4 -12.28 14.28 -24.61
N GLN A 5 -11.27 15.14 -24.64
CA GLN A 5 -10.30 15.25 -23.56
C GLN A 5 -11.09 15.68 -22.31
N HIS A 6 -11.41 14.73 -21.46
CA HIS A 6 -12.04 15.02 -20.17
C HIS A 6 -11.01 15.68 -19.26
N GLY A 7 -11.31 16.90 -18.79
CA GLY A 7 -10.44 17.66 -17.87
C GLY A 7 -10.12 16.90 -16.57
N LYS A 8 -9.08 17.37 -15.89
CA LYS A 8 -8.62 16.81 -14.61
C LYS A 8 -9.71 16.92 -13.54
N PHE A 9 -9.84 15.89 -12.68
CA PHE A 9 -10.70 15.97 -11.50
C PHE A 9 -10.09 16.91 -10.45
N VAL A 10 -10.91 17.83 -9.94
CA VAL A 10 -10.51 18.83 -8.91
C VAL A 10 -11.19 18.60 -7.58
N LYS A 11 -12.33 17.89 -7.56
CA LYS A 11 -13.00 17.48 -6.33
C LYS A 11 -13.48 16.04 -6.49
N THR A 12 -13.28 15.24 -5.47
CA THR A 12 -13.70 13.84 -5.41
C THR A 12 -14.63 13.61 -4.21
N GLN A 13 -15.19 12.43 -4.08
CA GLN A 13 -16.04 12.04 -2.94
C GLN A 13 -17.23 13.00 -2.74
N GLN A 14 -17.92 13.31 -3.82
CA GLN A 14 -19.11 14.15 -3.79
C GLN A 14 -20.38 13.31 -4.01
N PRO A 15 -21.55 13.75 -3.50
CA PRO A 15 -22.81 13.06 -3.74
C PRO A 15 -23.16 13.06 -5.24
N CYS A 16 -23.85 12.02 -5.67
CA CYS A 16 -24.34 11.98 -7.05
C CYS A 16 -25.46 13.00 -7.25
N PRO A 17 -25.46 13.78 -8.36
CA PRO A 17 -26.56 14.67 -8.70
C PRO A 17 -27.88 13.92 -8.94
N ASP A 18 -27.82 12.68 -9.43
CA ASP A 18 -29.00 11.85 -9.64
C ASP A 18 -29.50 11.27 -8.30
N ASP A 19 -30.66 11.72 -7.86
CA ASP A 19 -31.29 11.25 -6.62
C ASP A 19 -31.66 9.76 -6.65
N LYS A 20 -31.85 9.18 -7.83
CA LYS A 20 -32.09 7.75 -8.00
C LYS A 20 -30.85 6.90 -7.72
N CYS A 21 -29.68 7.45 -7.96
CA CYS A 21 -28.41 6.80 -7.66
C CYS A 21 -28.15 6.73 -6.15
N GLY A 22 -28.52 7.78 -5.41
CA GLY A 22 -28.40 7.84 -3.95
C GLY A 22 -26.99 7.77 -3.39
N SER A 23 -25.96 7.73 -4.22
CA SER A 23 -24.58 7.68 -3.75
C SER A 23 -24.16 9.00 -3.12
N SER A 24 -23.58 8.93 -1.92
CA SER A 24 -23.16 10.09 -1.13
C SER A 24 -21.72 10.57 -1.43
N ASP A 25 -20.92 9.76 -2.13
CA ASP A 25 -19.47 9.98 -2.23
C ASP A 25 -18.83 9.48 -3.54
N ALA A 26 -19.60 8.91 -4.46
CA ALA A 26 -19.06 8.32 -5.68
C ALA A 26 -18.85 9.31 -6.83
N CYS A 27 -19.14 10.60 -6.64
CA CYS A 27 -19.03 11.58 -7.71
C CYS A 27 -17.71 12.36 -7.64
N SER A 28 -17.09 12.60 -8.80
CA SER A 28 -15.91 13.45 -8.95
C SER A 28 -16.18 14.56 -9.96
N ILE A 29 -15.73 15.76 -9.64
CA ILE A 29 -15.96 16.99 -10.41
C ILE A 29 -14.68 17.39 -11.12
N ARG A 30 -14.79 17.78 -12.41
CA ARG A 30 -13.68 18.23 -13.25
C ARG A 30 -13.52 19.76 -13.17
N GLU A 31 -12.39 20.23 -13.69
CA GLU A 31 -12.06 21.67 -13.74
C GLU A 31 -13.10 22.48 -14.52
N ASP A 32 -13.77 21.90 -15.51
CA ASP A 32 -14.82 22.52 -16.32
C ASP A 32 -16.20 22.54 -15.62
N GLY A 33 -16.29 22.06 -14.38
CA GLY A 33 -17.54 21.97 -13.63
C GLY A 33 -18.39 20.74 -13.97
N SER A 34 -18.00 19.94 -14.94
CA SER A 34 -18.64 18.65 -15.21
C SER A 34 -18.34 17.62 -14.14
N ALA A 35 -19.15 16.58 -14.02
CA ALA A 35 -18.95 15.54 -13.01
C ALA A 35 -19.19 14.15 -13.57
N LEU A 36 -18.50 13.16 -12.97
CA LEU A 36 -18.69 11.74 -13.23
C LEU A 36 -19.02 11.03 -11.91
N CYS A 37 -20.12 10.31 -11.90
CA CYS A 37 -20.44 9.41 -10.79
C CYS A 37 -19.94 8.00 -11.13
N PHE A 38 -19.09 7.44 -10.28
CA PHE A 38 -18.53 6.09 -10.43
C PHE A 38 -19.48 4.99 -9.97
N SER A 39 -20.60 5.35 -9.32
CA SER A 39 -21.61 4.39 -8.89
C SER A 39 -22.64 4.09 -9.97
N CYS A 40 -23.12 5.10 -10.68
CA CYS A 40 -24.09 4.95 -11.77
C CYS A 40 -23.47 5.19 -13.16
N GLU A 41 -22.18 5.46 -13.25
CA GLU A 41 -21.40 5.71 -14.47
C GLU A 41 -21.89 6.89 -15.33
N GLN A 42 -22.74 7.75 -14.76
CA GLN A 42 -23.27 8.91 -15.47
C GLN A 42 -22.32 10.10 -15.45
N ASN A 43 -22.24 10.77 -16.61
CA ASN A 43 -21.57 12.05 -16.75
C ASN A 43 -22.60 13.18 -16.68
N PHE A 44 -22.33 14.17 -15.84
CA PHE A 44 -23.13 15.38 -15.65
C PHE A 44 -22.40 16.57 -16.26
N LYS A 45 -23.11 17.38 -17.04
CA LYS A 45 -22.53 18.58 -17.69
C LYS A 45 -22.18 19.67 -16.66
N SER A 46 -22.87 19.71 -15.54
CA SER A 46 -22.61 20.59 -14.42
C SER A 46 -22.95 19.89 -13.12
N TYR A 47 -22.24 20.24 -12.04
CA TYR A 47 -22.51 19.74 -10.69
C TYR A 47 -23.31 20.78 -9.92
N ASP A 48 -24.54 20.46 -9.57
CA ASP A 48 -25.54 21.38 -8.98
C ASP A 48 -25.83 21.15 -7.48
N LYS A 49 -25.30 20.05 -6.89
CA LYS A 49 -25.46 19.80 -5.46
C LYS A 49 -24.46 20.61 -4.62
N PRO A 50 -24.82 20.97 -3.39
CA PRO A 50 -23.87 21.61 -2.46
C PRO A 50 -22.66 20.68 -2.24
N TYR A 51 -21.47 21.27 -2.34
CA TYR A 51 -20.22 20.53 -2.11
C TYR A 51 -20.16 20.05 -0.67
N ILE A 52 -19.92 18.76 -0.48
CA ILE A 52 -19.47 18.26 0.80
C ILE A 52 -18.01 18.71 0.94
N SER A 53 -17.72 19.60 1.88
CA SER A 53 -16.36 19.75 2.34
C SER A 53 -15.99 18.42 3.00
N VAL A 54 -15.19 17.60 2.31
CA VAL A 54 -14.50 16.53 3.00
C VAL A 54 -13.73 17.24 4.12
N ALA A 55 -14.20 17.07 5.35
CA ALA A 55 -13.47 17.57 6.50
C ALA A 55 -12.08 16.99 6.36
N THR A 56 -11.13 17.80 5.92
CA THR A 56 -9.73 17.46 6.05
C THR A 56 -9.58 17.19 7.53
N LYS A 57 -9.46 15.91 7.90
CA LYS A 57 -9.03 15.57 9.26
C LYS A 57 -7.92 16.56 9.57
N PRO A 58 -7.98 17.27 10.69
CA PRO A 58 -6.93 18.23 11.03
C PRO A 58 -5.63 17.50 10.77
N ILE A 59 -4.75 18.09 9.95
CA ILE A 59 -3.40 17.60 9.76
C ILE A 59 -2.84 17.60 11.16
N GLN A 60 -2.85 16.44 11.80
CA GLN A 60 -2.13 16.27 13.04
C GLN A 60 -0.70 16.56 12.64
N GLU A 61 -0.13 17.63 13.19
CA GLU A 61 1.30 17.88 13.09
C GLU A 61 1.98 16.54 13.32
N PRO A 62 2.95 16.13 12.46
CA PRO A 62 3.63 14.87 12.65
C PRO A 62 4.23 14.95 14.07
N LYS A 63 3.56 14.32 15.04
CA LYS A 63 4.24 13.92 16.25
C LYS A 63 5.41 13.11 15.73
N GLU A 64 6.64 13.51 16.06
CA GLU A 64 7.81 12.67 15.96
C GLU A 64 7.56 11.42 16.81
N THR A 65 6.75 10.53 16.30
CA THR A 65 6.53 9.21 16.83
C THR A 65 7.70 8.39 16.33
N PHE A 66 8.78 8.36 17.11
CA PHE A 66 9.61 7.18 17.10
C PHE A 66 8.67 6.00 17.26
N LEU A 67 8.52 5.20 16.20
CA LEU A 67 7.71 4.01 16.27
C LEU A 67 8.37 3.06 17.29
N ASN A 68 7.91 3.15 18.53
CA ASN A 68 8.38 2.29 19.62
C ASN A 68 8.20 0.79 19.28
N SER A 69 7.37 0.49 18.30
CA SER A 69 7.15 -0.84 17.77
C SER A 69 8.28 -1.36 16.86
N TYR A 70 9.09 -0.46 16.23
CA TYR A 70 10.19 -0.89 15.35
C TYR A 70 11.44 -1.22 16.18
N THR A 71 11.32 -2.22 17.04
CA THR A 71 12.36 -2.73 17.97
C THR A 71 13.07 -3.96 17.42
N GLY A 72 13.98 -4.53 18.21
CA GLY A 72 14.72 -5.74 17.85
C GLY A 72 15.92 -5.46 16.95
N SER A 73 16.44 -6.50 16.30
CA SER A 73 17.65 -6.45 15.48
C SER A 73 17.45 -7.13 14.13
N PHE A 74 18.39 -6.88 13.21
CA PHE A 74 18.45 -7.57 11.92
C PHE A 74 19.04 -8.96 12.12
N ASN A 75 18.20 -9.98 12.27
CA ASN A 75 18.59 -11.36 12.39
C ASN A 75 18.03 -12.19 11.21
N PRO A 76 18.57 -13.38 10.95
CA PRO A 76 17.89 -14.31 10.06
C PRO A 76 16.54 -14.71 10.64
N LEU A 77 15.51 -14.84 9.80
CA LEU A 77 14.22 -15.36 10.22
C LEU A 77 14.27 -16.88 10.05
N THR A 78 14.82 -17.57 11.03
CA THR A 78 15.13 -19.00 10.95
C THR A 78 13.89 -19.88 10.83
N ASP A 79 12.76 -19.44 11.38
CA ASP A 79 11.46 -20.09 11.28
C ASP A 79 10.87 -20.04 9.85
N ARG A 80 11.44 -19.22 8.98
CA ARG A 80 11.03 -19.00 7.58
C ARG A 80 12.14 -19.24 6.57
N ASN A 81 13.30 -19.74 6.97
CA ASN A 81 14.47 -19.89 6.10
C ASN A 81 14.89 -18.61 5.36
N ILE A 82 14.64 -17.45 5.95
CA ILE A 82 15.04 -16.16 5.39
C ILE A 82 16.37 -15.75 5.96
N SER A 83 17.35 -15.51 5.10
CA SER A 83 18.70 -15.11 5.49
C SER A 83 18.71 -13.71 6.12
N GLN A 84 19.69 -13.46 6.97
CA GLN A 84 19.91 -12.14 7.56
C GLN A 84 20.09 -11.07 6.46
N LYS A 85 20.78 -11.40 5.36
CA LYS A 85 20.99 -10.50 4.23
C LYS A 85 19.65 -10.06 3.64
N THR A 86 18.73 -10.98 3.45
CA THR A 86 17.39 -10.67 2.91
C THR A 86 16.57 -9.86 3.92
N ALA A 87 16.54 -10.27 5.20
CA ALA A 87 15.85 -9.53 6.26
C ALA A 87 16.38 -8.08 6.37
N THR A 88 17.70 -7.89 6.35
CA THR A 88 18.33 -6.56 6.38
C THR A 88 17.97 -5.74 5.14
N LYS A 89 17.96 -6.34 3.95
CA LYS A 89 17.55 -5.68 2.70
C LYS A 89 16.14 -5.11 2.82
N TYR A 90 15.20 -5.89 3.35
CA TYR A 90 13.81 -5.47 3.56
C TYR A 90 13.61 -4.67 4.85
N ARG A 91 14.68 -4.34 5.57
CA ARG A 91 14.66 -3.65 6.87
C ARG A 91 13.79 -4.35 7.90
N VAL A 92 13.61 -5.67 7.77
CA VAL A 92 12.82 -6.48 8.72
C VAL A 92 13.65 -6.76 9.95
N ARG A 93 13.12 -6.39 11.11
CA ARG A 93 13.71 -6.70 12.41
C ARG A 93 13.02 -7.90 13.02
N SER A 94 13.72 -8.58 13.92
CA SER A 94 13.14 -9.65 14.72
C SER A 94 13.52 -9.50 16.19
N VAL A 95 12.65 -10.02 17.03
CA VAL A 95 12.90 -10.16 18.46
C VAL A 95 13.22 -11.62 18.76
N LEU A 96 14.31 -11.85 19.48
CA LEU A 96 14.71 -13.18 19.90
C LEU A 96 14.43 -13.38 21.40
N ARG A 97 14.07 -14.60 21.78
CA ARG A 97 14.06 -15.09 23.16
C ARG A 97 14.71 -16.46 23.16
N ASN A 98 15.75 -16.64 24.00
CA ASN A 98 16.54 -17.88 24.05
C ASN A 98 17.03 -18.32 22.66
N ASN A 99 17.57 -17.40 21.88
CA ASN A 99 18.06 -17.59 20.50
C ASN A 99 16.99 -18.05 19.49
N LYS A 100 15.72 -18.04 19.85
CA LYS A 100 14.60 -18.34 18.97
C LYS A 100 13.92 -17.03 18.56
N VAL A 101 13.61 -16.89 17.28
CA VAL A 101 12.80 -15.76 16.77
C VAL A 101 11.38 -15.91 17.30
N ILE A 102 10.87 -14.88 17.98
CA ILE A 102 9.51 -14.85 18.53
C ILE A 102 8.63 -13.80 17.88
N LYS A 103 9.21 -12.78 17.25
CA LYS A 103 8.47 -11.74 16.50
C LYS A 103 9.22 -11.35 15.25
N HIS A 104 8.48 -11.08 14.19
CA HIS A 104 8.93 -10.36 13.00
C HIS A 104 8.30 -8.97 13.00
N ILE A 105 9.06 -7.95 12.60
CA ILE A 105 8.62 -6.55 12.53
C ILE A 105 8.91 -6.03 11.14
N TYR A 106 7.86 -5.85 10.37
CA TYR A 106 7.88 -5.42 8.98
C TYR A 106 7.66 -3.92 8.91
N PRO A 107 8.62 -3.12 8.42
CA PRO A 107 8.46 -1.68 8.30
C PRO A 107 7.71 -1.30 7.02
N TYR A 108 6.90 -0.26 7.13
CA TYR A 108 6.29 0.43 6.00
C TYR A 108 6.80 1.87 5.95
N LEU A 109 7.21 2.29 4.77
CA LEU A 109 7.90 3.55 4.60
C LEU A 109 7.08 4.53 3.76
N ASN A 110 7.18 5.81 4.14
CA ASN A 110 6.79 6.93 3.32
C ASN A 110 8.02 7.84 3.15
N ALA A 111 8.38 8.20 1.92
CA ALA A 111 9.56 9.02 1.60
C ALA A 111 10.86 8.56 2.32
N ASN A 112 11.10 7.24 2.44
CA ASN A 112 12.21 6.58 3.13
C ASN A 112 12.18 6.61 4.67
N GLU A 113 11.19 7.21 5.30
CA GLU A 113 10.98 7.15 6.74
C GLU A 113 10.05 6.01 7.11
N ILE A 114 10.33 5.31 8.21
CA ILE A 114 9.47 4.26 8.72
C ILE A 114 8.33 4.93 9.47
N VAL A 115 7.14 4.87 8.89
CA VAL A 115 5.92 5.53 9.41
C VAL A 115 4.92 4.55 10.01
N ALA A 116 5.07 3.26 9.69
CA ALA A 116 4.22 2.21 10.22
C ALA A 116 4.95 0.87 10.29
N THR A 117 4.45 -0.04 11.11
CA THR A 117 4.93 -1.41 11.21
C THR A 117 3.79 -2.41 11.25
N VAL A 118 4.04 -3.58 10.69
CA VAL A 118 3.26 -4.79 10.95
C VAL A 118 4.14 -5.73 11.79
N THR A 119 3.67 -6.14 12.95
CA THR A 119 4.36 -7.10 13.80
C THR A 119 3.64 -8.44 13.77
N ARG A 120 4.36 -9.51 13.53
CA ARG A 120 3.87 -10.89 13.59
C ARG A 120 4.49 -11.61 14.77
N ASP A 121 3.66 -12.20 15.62
CA ASP A 121 4.09 -13.17 16.61
C ASP A 121 4.25 -14.55 15.95
N VAL A 122 5.40 -15.18 16.15
CA VAL A 122 5.73 -16.42 15.45
C VAL A 122 4.92 -17.61 15.99
N ASP A 123 4.74 -17.68 17.30
CA ASP A 123 4.08 -18.82 17.95
C ASP A 123 2.56 -18.74 17.79
N SER A 124 1.95 -17.59 18.10
CA SER A 124 0.48 -17.42 18.01
C SER A 124 -0.02 -17.08 16.61
N LYS A 125 0.88 -16.74 15.68
CA LYS A 125 0.57 -16.25 14.33
C LYS A 125 -0.31 -15.00 14.30
N LYS A 126 -0.41 -14.27 15.41
CA LYS A 126 -1.16 -13.01 15.48
C LYS A 126 -0.38 -11.85 14.88
N PHE A 127 -1.12 -10.88 14.36
CA PHE A 127 -0.57 -9.66 13.77
C PHE A 127 -1.07 -8.43 14.51
N TRP A 128 -0.21 -7.43 14.63
CA TRP A 128 -0.51 -6.09 15.12
C TRP A 128 0.04 -5.07 14.17
N THR A 129 -0.64 -3.96 14.05
CA THR A 129 -0.20 -2.80 13.27
C THR A 129 0.03 -1.63 14.20
N ASP A 130 1.02 -0.80 13.90
CA ASP A 130 1.31 0.45 14.61
C ASP A 130 1.75 1.52 13.60
N GLY A 131 1.47 2.79 13.92
CA GLY A 131 1.78 3.92 13.05
C GLY A 131 0.71 4.25 12.01
N ASN A 132 1.07 5.11 11.06
CA ASN A 132 0.17 5.55 9.99
C ASN A 132 0.61 4.97 8.65
N PHE A 133 -0.29 4.24 8.01
CA PHE A 133 -0.03 3.62 6.69
C PHE A 133 -0.40 4.53 5.50
N GLU A 134 -0.86 5.75 5.77
CA GLU A 134 -1.16 6.71 4.71
C GLU A 134 0.11 7.09 3.93
N GLY A 135 0.03 7.04 2.60
CA GLY A 135 1.17 7.30 1.74
C GLY A 135 2.24 6.19 1.71
N THR A 136 2.02 5.06 2.39
CA THR A 136 2.88 3.89 2.20
C THR A 136 2.45 3.11 0.97
N GLY A 137 3.41 2.61 0.21
CA GLY A 137 3.18 1.69 -0.90
C GLY A 137 3.09 0.22 -0.45
N LEU A 138 3.35 -0.68 -1.40
CA LEU A 138 3.50 -2.10 -1.14
C LEU A 138 4.71 -2.37 -0.23
N PHE A 139 4.65 -3.44 0.57
CA PHE A 139 5.81 -3.82 1.38
C PHE A 139 7.04 -4.08 0.51
N GLY A 140 8.14 -3.43 0.82
CA GLY A 140 9.39 -3.54 0.06
C GLY A 140 9.46 -2.66 -1.20
N GLU A 141 8.44 -1.92 -1.57
CA GLU A 141 8.41 -1.05 -2.75
C GLU A 141 9.59 -0.07 -2.78
N ASN A 142 9.90 0.56 -1.65
CA ASN A 142 10.99 1.52 -1.51
C ASN A 142 12.40 0.94 -1.76
N LEU A 143 12.53 -0.39 -1.85
CA LEU A 143 13.81 -1.07 -2.11
C LEU A 143 14.18 -1.10 -3.58
N PHE A 144 13.22 -0.85 -4.45
CA PHE A 144 13.34 -0.95 -5.89
C PHE A 144 13.00 0.39 -6.53
N LYS A 145 13.85 0.83 -7.45
CA LYS A 145 13.69 2.16 -8.08
C LYS A 145 12.59 2.23 -9.16
N GLY A 146 11.80 1.16 -9.31
CA GLY A 146 10.95 0.99 -10.48
C GLY A 146 11.78 0.72 -11.75
N LYS A 147 11.10 0.59 -12.89
CA LYS A 147 11.71 0.32 -14.21
C LYS A 147 12.56 -0.95 -14.20
N GLY A 148 11.93 -2.07 -14.33
CA GLY A 148 12.59 -3.37 -14.36
C GLY A 148 11.83 -4.38 -15.21
N LYS A 149 12.50 -5.48 -15.53
CA LYS A 149 11.91 -6.52 -16.38
C LYS A 149 10.79 -7.28 -15.68
N TYR A 150 10.95 -7.56 -14.37
CA TYR A 150 9.98 -8.34 -13.60
C TYR A 150 9.73 -7.72 -12.24
N LEU A 151 8.46 -7.63 -11.88
CA LEU A 151 7.96 -7.39 -10.52
C LEU A 151 7.15 -8.61 -10.09
N THR A 152 7.43 -9.16 -8.92
CA THR A 152 6.57 -10.16 -8.29
C THR A 152 5.82 -9.52 -7.12
N ILE A 153 4.50 -9.72 -7.07
CA ILE A 153 3.65 -9.27 -5.97
C ILE A 153 3.14 -10.52 -5.25
N THR A 154 3.45 -10.64 -3.96
CA THR A 154 3.02 -11.74 -3.10
C THR A 154 1.93 -11.31 -2.13
N GLU A 155 1.29 -12.26 -1.46
CA GLU A 155 0.27 -11.96 -0.47
C GLU A 155 0.87 -11.45 0.86
N GLY A 156 1.97 -12.03 1.32
CA GLY A 156 2.56 -11.74 2.62
C GLY A 156 4.00 -11.26 2.57
N GLU A 157 4.41 -10.55 3.63
CA GLU A 157 5.75 -9.98 3.74
C GLU A 157 6.85 -11.06 3.78
N CYS A 158 6.58 -12.20 4.45
CA CYS A 158 7.50 -13.34 4.43
C CYS A 158 7.65 -13.93 3.04
N ASP A 159 6.55 -14.02 2.29
CA ASP A 159 6.52 -14.61 0.96
C ASP A 159 7.30 -13.73 -0.02
N ALA A 160 7.21 -12.40 0.12
CA ALA A 160 8.02 -11.46 -0.65
C ALA A 160 9.53 -11.69 -0.42
N MET A 161 9.95 -11.80 0.83
CA MET A 161 11.35 -12.05 1.15
C MET A 161 11.82 -13.43 0.68
N ALA A 162 10.99 -14.46 0.83
CA ALA A 162 11.30 -15.82 0.36
C ALA A 162 11.44 -15.86 -1.15
N ALA A 163 10.47 -15.30 -1.89
CA ALA A 163 10.51 -15.23 -3.35
C ALA A 163 11.71 -14.42 -3.85
N TYR A 164 12.02 -13.28 -3.21
CA TYR A 164 13.22 -12.50 -3.53
C TYR A 164 14.50 -13.33 -3.37
N GLN A 165 14.64 -14.05 -2.27
CA GLN A 165 15.79 -14.91 -1.99
C GLN A 165 15.88 -16.07 -2.99
N MET A 166 14.76 -16.74 -3.29
CA MET A 166 14.69 -17.85 -4.24
C MET A 166 15.05 -17.43 -5.67
N GLN A 167 14.75 -16.20 -6.06
CA GLN A 167 15.13 -15.61 -7.35
C GLN A 167 16.61 -15.14 -7.39
N GLY A 168 17.43 -15.52 -6.41
CA GLY A 168 18.81 -15.10 -6.32
C GLY A 168 18.99 -13.62 -6.01
N SER A 169 17.99 -12.98 -5.42
CA SER A 169 17.99 -11.54 -5.06
C SER A 169 18.14 -10.60 -6.27
N LYS A 170 17.63 -11.02 -7.42
CA LYS A 170 17.81 -10.34 -8.70
C LYS A 170 16.65 -9.42 -9.07
N TRP A 171 15.42 -9.90 -8.92
CA TRP A 171 14.23 -9.21 -9.39
C TRP A 171 13.48 -8.54 -8.25
N ALA A 172 12.67 -7.53 -8.58
CA ALA A 172 11.84 -6.86 -7.60
C ALA A 172 10.74 -7.79 -7.08
N VAL A 173 10.59 -7.85 -5.76
CA VAL A 173 9.50 -8.57 -5.11
C VAL A 173 8.93 -7.71 -3.99
N VAL A 174 7.62 -7.56 -4.00
CA VAL A 174 6.86 -6.78 -3.01
C VAL A 174 5.69 -7.60 -2.51
N SER A 175 5.04 -7.17 -1.44
CA SER A 175 3.77 -7.78 -1.05
C SER A 175 2.68 -6.76 -0.78
N ILE A 176 1.44 -7.22 -0.90
CA ILE A 176 0.29 -6.50 -0.35
C ILE A 176 0.31 -6.58 1.18
N ARG A 177 -0.50 -5.76 1.84
CA ARG A 177 -0.65 -5.74 3.29
C ARG A 177 -2.00 -6.30 3.71
N GLY A 178 -2.00 -7.16 4.75
CA GLY A 178 -3.24 -7.62 5.38
C GLY A 178 -4.09 -8.55 4.53
N GLY A 179 -3.49 -9.25 3.56
CA GLY A 179 -4.11 -10.25 2.71
C GLY A 179 -4.96 -9.70 1.57
N VAL A 180 -5.51 -10.61 0.77
CA VAL A 180 -6.14 -10.34 -0.54
C VAL A 180 -7.35 -9.41 -0.50
N LYS A 181 -8.05 -9.28 0.63
CA LYS A 181 -9.25 -8.42 0.73
C LYS A 181 -9.00 -6.96 0.32
N ASN A 182 -7.80 -6.46 0.57
CA ASN A 182 -7.39 -5.09 0.26
C ASN A 182 -6.43 -4.98 -0.92
N ALA A 183 -6.14 -6.09 -1.61
CA ALA A 183 -5.13 -6.16 -2.68
C ALA A 183 -5.35 -5.08 -3.75
N VAL A 184 -6.58 -4.92 -4.24
CA VAL A 184 -6.92 -3.94 -5.28
C VAL A 184 -6.57 -2.51 -4.85
N ASN A 185 -6.88 -2.14 -3.61
CA ASN A 185 -6.59 -0.80 -3.11
C ASN A 185 -5.08 -0.57 -2.94
N HIS A 186 -4.35 -1.57 -2.45
CA HIS A 186 -2.89 -1.48 -2.28
C HIS A 186 -2.17 -1.40 -3.63
N VAL A 187 -2.56 -2.23 -4.61
CA VAL A 187 -1.97 -2.17 -5.95
C VAL A 187 -2.31 -0.84 -6.64
N ARG A 188 -3.54 -0.36 -6.47
CA ARG A 188 -3.96 0.94 -7.04
C ARG A 188 -3.16 2.11 -6.45
N SER A 189 -2.87 2.10 -5.16
CA SER A 189 -2.05 3.16 -4.53
C SER A 189 -0.59 3.15 -4.99
N SER A 190 -0.11 2.02 -5.53
CA SER A 190 1.24 1.83 -6.06
C SER A 190 1.27 1.65 -7.58
N LEU A 191 0.22 2.10 -8.30
CA LEU A 191 0.03 1.78 -9.72
C LEU A 191 1.20 2.27 -10.58
N GLU A 192 1.68 3.49 -10.36
CA GLU A 192 2.83 4.05 -11.08
C GLU A 192 4.09 3.18 -10.92
N PHE A 193 4.34 2.69 -9.70
CA PHE A 193 5.43 1.77 -9.45
C PHE A 193 5.21 0.44 -10.19
N VAL A 194 4.03 -0.15 -10.11
CA VAL A 194 3.70 -1.45 -10.73
C VAL A 194 3.82 -1.36 -12.25
N GLU A 195 3.27 -0.31 -12.88
CA GLU A 195 3.32 -0.08 -14.32
C GLU A 195 4.73 0.24 -14.84
N SER A 196 5.67 0.53 -13.96
CA SER A 196 7.07 0.77 -14.35
C SER A 196 7.85 -0.49 -14.72
N PHE A 197 7.25 -1.68 -14.58
CA PHE A 197 7.87 -2.96 -14.91
C PHE A 197 7.28 -3.56 -16.18
N ASP A 198 8.12 -4.22 -16.99
CA ASP A 198 7.69 -4.87 -18.24
C ASP A 198 6.72 -6.03 -18.00
N ASN A 199 6.91 -6.73 -16.88
CA ASN A 199 6.09 -7.91 -16.52
C ASN A 199 5.77 -7.90 -15.01
N VAL A 200 4.52 -8.16 -14.69
CA VAL A 200 4.04 -8.29 -13.31
C VAL A 200 3.58 -9.73 -13.08
N VAL A 201 4.13 -10.37 -12.06
CA VAL A 201 3.80 -11.74 -11.64
C VAL A 201 3.04 -11.66 -10.32
N LEU A 202 1.83 -12.19 -10.29
CA LEU A 202 1.07 -12.35 -9.04
C LEU A 202 1.35 -13.74 -8.47
N CYS A 203 1.76 -13.79 -7.21
CA CYS A 203 2.08 -15.02 -6.48
C CYS A 203 1.29 -15.02 -5.16
N PHE A 204 0.03 -15.41 -5.26
CA PHE A 204 -0.91 -15.53 -4.15
C PHE A 204 -1.26 -17.00 -3.92
N ASP A 205 -1.57 -17.37 -2.67
CA ASP A 205 -2.03 -18.69 -2.28
C ASP A 205 -3.48 -18.96 -2.74
#